data_50860f3c9c8e3b02845ca752502e8fc6
#
_entry.id   50860f3c9c8e3b02845ca752502e8fc6
#
_cell.length_a   1.000
_cell.length_b   1.000
_cell.length_c   1.000
_cell.angle_alpha   90.00
_cell.angle_beta   90.00
_cell.angle_gamma   90.00
#
_symmetry.space_group_name_H-M   'P 1'
#
loop_
_entity.id
_entity.type
_entity.pdbx_description
1 polymer ?
#
loop_
_entity_poly.entity_id
_entity_poly.type
_entity_poly.pdbx_seq_one_letter_code
_entity_poly.pdbx_strand_id
1 'polypeptide(L)'
;VFAVLYLGILALLSHFGLFSLSMAGIAGVVLTIGMAVDANVLIFERIREELALGLTPPKAIKAGFERANLSIVDSNLTTIIVAAILYQFGTGPVRGFAVTLTLGIIASMFSAIFLCRIAFDAWMKHTNGTRLSMHGPMELRALSGYLSHFPFLKRVKHVGVLTLLLVMVAVSVGTWRGGLQYGVDFSGGVAAQVRFEHPVSDKQLIGALDPMHLEGLMTQQYGDNNSVWLLRFGLPDMPAQQ
;
A
#
# COMPACT_ATOMS: atom_id res chain seq x y z
N VAL A 1 3.97 -11.81 -14.27
CA VAL A 1 4.94 -12.63 -13.50
C VAL A 1 4.86 -12.29 -12.03
N PHE A 2 5.02 -11.02 -11.60
CA PHE A 2 4.94 -10.60 -10.20
C PHE A 2 3.68 -11.12 -9.48
N ALA A 3 2.48 -10.87 -10.03
CA ALA A 3 1.22 -11.28 -9.40
C ALA A 3 1.13 -12.80 -9.18
N VAL A 4 1.58 -13.58 -10.15
CA VAL A 4 1.59 -15.06 -10.05
C VAL A 4 2.57 -15.52 -8.96
N LEU A 5 3.78 -14.95 -8.93
CA LEU A 5 4.77 -15.25 -7.90
C LEU A 5 4.25 -14.89 -6.50
N TYR A 6 3.71 -13.69 -6.35
CA TYR A 6 3.24 -13.18 -5.08
C TYR A 6 2.03 -13.95 -4.54
N LEU A 7 1.00 -14.15 -5.36
CA LEU A 7 -0.17 -14.93 -4.97
C LEU A 7 0.20 -16.40 -4.72
N GLY A 8 1.15 -16.96 -5.48
CA GLY A 8 1.69 -18.30 -5.24
C GLY A 8 2.37 -18.42 -3.88
N ILE A 9 3.18 -17.44 -3.49
CA ILE A 9 3.82 -17.41 -2.15
C ILE A 9 2.75 -17.33 -1.05
N LEU A 10 1.76 -16.44 -1.20
CA LEU A 10 0.68 -16.30 -0.21
C LEU A 10 -0.16 -17.59 -0.08
N ALA A 11 -0.50 -18.23 -1.21
CA ALA A 11 -1.22 -19.48 -1.23
C ALA A 11 -0.42 -20.62 -0.55
N LEU A 12 0.89 -20.68 -0.80
CA LEU A 12 1.78 -21.65 -0.17
C LEU A 12 1.85 -21.46 1.34
N LEU A 13 2.04 -20.21 1.82
CA LEU A 13 2.08 -19.92 3.25
C LEU A 13 0.74 -20.18 3.94
N SER A 14 -0.38 -19.93 3.26
CA SER A 14 -1.72 -20.25 3.75
C SER A 14 -1.92 -21.76 3.84
N HIS A 15 -1.44 -22.52 2.84
CA HIS A 15 -1.53 -23.99 2.85
C HIS A 15 -0.79 -24.62 4.04
N PHE A 16 0.37 -24.09 4.41
CA PHE A 16 1.13 -24.52 5.59
C PHE A 16 0.59 -23.98 6.92
N GLY A 17 -0.51 -23.24 6.92
CA GLY A 17 -1.08 -22.64 8.14
C GLY A 17 -0.23 -21.55 8.77
N LEU A 18 0.80 -21.07 8.06
CA LEU A 18 1.71 -20.02 8.54
C LEU A 18 1.12 -18.60 8.41
N PHE A 19 0.05 -18.47 7.62
CA PHE A 19 -0.58 -17.18 7.32
C PHE A 19 -2.07 -17.37 7.05
N SER A 20 -2.89 -16.47 7.62
CA SER A 20 -4.31 -16.33 7.31
C SER A 20 -4.60 -14.95 6.72
N LEU A 21 -5.32 -14.92 5.61
CA LEU A 21 -5.63 -13.67 4.93
C LEU A 21 -6.73 -12.93 5.67
N SER A 22 -6.40 -11.80 6.29
CA SER A 22 -7.35 -10.88 6.92
C SER A 22 -7.81 -9.82 5.93
N MET A 23 -8.89 -9.08 6.25
CA MET A 23 -9.33 -7.92 5.44
C MET A 23 -8.20 -6.89 5.27
N ALA A 24 -7.45 -6.60 6.33
CA ALA A 24 -6.27 -5.74 6.25
C ALA A 24 -5.17 -6.36 5.37
N GLY A 25 -5.01 -7.69 5.40
CA GLY A 25 -4.09 -8.41 4.51
C GLY A 25 -4.46 -8.26 3.03
N ILE A 26 -5.75 -8.29 2.69
CA ILE A 26 -6.22 -8.01 1.32
C ILE A 26 -5.85 -6.58 0.89
N ALA A 27 -6.02 -5.60 1.77
CA ALA A 27 -5.57 -4.23 1.48
C ALA A 27 -4.06 -4.16 1.20
N GLY A 28 -3.24 -4.93 1.93
CA GLY A 28 -1.80 -5.08 1.67
C GLY A 28 -1.51 -5.68 0.29
N VAL A 29 -2.28 -6.68 -0.13
CA VAL A 29 -2.16 -7.27 -1.48
C VAL A 29 -2.44 -6.23 -2.56
N VAL A 30 -3.54 -5.50 -2.47
CA VAL A 30 -3.94 -4.48 -3.45
C VAL A 30 -2.89 -3.36 -3.52
N LEU A 31 -2.43 -2.88 -2.37
CA LEU A 31 -1.39 -1.85 -2.29
C LEU A 31 -0.10 -2.31 -2.96
N THR A 32 0.33 -3.53 -2.71
CA THR A 32 1.58 -4.08 -3.27
C THR A 32 1.52 -4.26 -4.78
N ILE A 33 0.35 -4.62 -5.33
CA ILE A 33 0.17 -4.69 -6.78
C ILE A 33 0.40 -3.31 -7.42
N GLY A 34 -0.11 -2.25 -6.80
CA GLY A 34 0.14 -0.87 -7.24
C GLY A 34 1.63 -0.50 -7.23
N MET A 35 2.31 -0.78 -6.12
CA MET A 35 3.75 -0.50 -5.97
C MET A 35 4.64 -1.34 -6.90
N ALA A 36 4.22 -2.55 -7.27
CA ALA A 36 4.98 -3.39 -8.19
C ALA A 36 5.04 -2.83 -9.61
N VAL A 37 4.00 -2.10 -10.02
CA VAL A 37 4.00 -1.40 -11.31
C VAL A 37 4.97 -0.23 -11.28
N ASP A 38 5.07 0.48 -10.17
CA ASP A 38 5.90 1.68 -10.02
C ASP A 38 7.39 1.38 -10.23
N ALA A 39 7.90 0.29 -9.65
CA ALA A 39 9.29 -0.15 -9.86
C ALA A 39 9.63 -0.38 -11.34
N ASN A 40 8.70 -0.99 -12.09
CA ASN A 40 8.90 -1.20 -13.53
C ASN A 40 8.88 0.11 -14.33
N VAL A 41 7.98 1.02 -13.98
CA VAL A 41 7.89 2.36 -14.60
C VAL A 41 9.21 3.11 -14.43
N LEU A 42 9.77 3.09 -13.22
CA LEU A 42 11.05 3.74 -12.93
C LEU A 42 12.20 3.18 -13.78
N ILE A 43 12.30 1.85 -13.91
CA ILE A 43 13.31 1.21 -14.76
C ILE A 43 13.12 1.64 -16.22
N PHE A 44 11.88 1.59 -16.73
CA PHE A 44 11.61 1.90 -18.13
C PHE A 44 11.88 3.38 -18.46
N GLU A 45 11.54 4.31 -17.56
CA GLU A 45 11.86 5.72 -17.75
C GLU A 45 13.37 5.97 -17.75
N ARG A 46 14.13 5.31 -16.86
CA ARG A 46 15.59 5.40 -16.87
C ARG A 46 16.21 4.87 -18.17
N ILE A 47 15.73 3.72 -18.65
CA ILE A 47 16.19 3.20 -19.96
C ILE A 47 15.86 4.18 -21.09
N ARG A 48 14.68 4.80 -21.07
CA ARG A 48 14.24 5.79 -22.05
C ARG A 48 15.09 7.05 -22.03
N GLU A 49 15.46 7.55 -20.85
CA GLU A 49 16.39 8.68 -20.69
C GLU A 49 17.76 8.36 -21.32
N GLU A 50 18.30 7.18 -21.05
CA GLU A 50 19.60 6.76 -21.59
C GLU A 50 19.57 6.59 -23.12
N LEU A 51 18.45 6.09 -23.66
CA LEU A 51 18.25 6.02 -25.12
C LEU A 51 18.16 7.43 -25.74
N ALA A 52 17.51 8.39 -25.06
CA ALA A 52 17.41 9.77 -25.51
C ALA A 52 18.78 10.48 -25.52
N LEU A 53 19.70 10.06 -24.64
CA LEU A 53 21.10 10.53 -24.60
C LEU A 53 21.96 9.89 -25.71
N GLY A 54 21.40 9.00 -26.56
CA GLY A 54 22.08 8.39 -27.70
C GLY A 54 22.85 7.12 -27.39
N LEU A 55 22.64 6.50 -26.19
CA LEU A 55 23.23 5.19 -25.91
C LEU A 55 22.58 4.10 -26.77
N THR A 56 23.38 3.11 -27.13
CA THR A 56 22.87 1.91 -27.83
C THR A 56 21.95 1.13 -26.89
N PRO A 57 20.92 0.43 -27.41
CA PRO A 57 19.94 -0.28 -26.57
C PRO A 57 20.54 -1.17 -25.49
N PRO A 58 21.57 -2.01 -25.74
CA PRO A 58 22.18 -2.81 -24.67
C PRO A 58 22.81 -1.99 -23.54
N LYS A 59 23.46 -0.86 -23.91
CA LYS A 59 24.08 0.03 -22.92
C LYS A 59 23.02 0.82 -22.14
N ALA A 60 21.98 1.28 -22.81
CA ALA A 60 20.87 1.99 -22.20
C ALA A 60 20.11 1.12 -21.19
N ILE A 61 19.84 -0.14 -21.52
CA ILE A 61 19.23 -1.11 -20.59
C ILE A 61 20.12 -1.29 -19.37
N LYS A 62 21.41 -1.56 -19.56
CA LYS A 62 22.34 -1.76 -18.44
C LYS A 62 22.38 -0.53 -17.51
N ALA A 63 22.59 0.66 -18.09
CA ALA A 63 22.67 1.90 -17.33
C ALA A 63 21.33 2.24 -16.64
N GLY A 64 20.19 2.03 -17.29
CA GLY A 64 18.87 2.24 -16.73
C GLY A 64 18.60 1.37 -15.51
N PHE A 65 18.90 0.08 -15.58
CA PHE A 65 18.79 -0.83 -14.43
C PHE A 65 19.72 -0.43 -13.30
N GLU A 66 20.99 -0.11 -13.58
CA GLU A 66 21.96 0.27 -12.55
C GLU A 66 21.52 1.53 -11.78
N ARG A 67 21.00 2.53 -12.50
CA ARG A 67 20.52 3.77 -11.87
C ARG A 67 19.18 3.59 -11.14
N ALA A 68 18.25 2.82 -11.70
CA ALA A 68 16.96 2.59 -11.08
C ALA A 68 17.05 1.73 -9.82
N ASN A 69 17.95 0.74 -9.79
CA ASN A 69 18.08 -0.21 -8.69
C ASN A 69 18.26 0.48 -7.33
N LEU A 70 19.14 1.47 -7.25
CA LEU A 70 19.41 2.18 -5.99
C LEU A 70 18.12 2.82 -5.46
N SER A 71 17.40 3.56 -6.30
CA SER A 71 16.15 4.24 -5.91
C SER A 71 15.05 3.24 -5.52
N ILE A 72 14.95 2.11 -6.23
CA ILE A 72 13.98 1.05 -5.94
C ILE A 72 14.29 0.40 -4.57
N VAL A 73 15.56 0.09 -4.31
CA VAL A 73 15.97 -0.50 -3.03
C VAL A 73 15.71 0.46 -1.88
N ASP A 74 16.14 1.72 -1.98
CA ASP A 74 15.98 2.73 -0.93
C ASP A 74 14.50 2.99 -0.58
N SER A 75 13.65 3.16 -1.59
CA SER A 75 12.22 3.41 -1.37
C SER A 75 11.51 2.20 -0.72
N ASN A 76 11.83 1.00 -1.19
CA ASN A 76 11.23 -0.21 -0.65
C ASN A 76 11.77 -0.57 0.75
N LEU A 77 13.05 -0.30 1.03
CA LEU A 77 13.63 -0.51 2.36
C LEU A 77 12.89 0.30 3.43
N THR A 78 12.56 1.56 3.14
CA THR A 78 11.76 2.40 4.04
C THR A 78 10.42 1.75 4.36
N THR A 79 9.74 1.22 3.35
CA THR A 79 8.44 0.55 3.53
C THR A 79 8.57 -0.77 4.29
N ILE A 80 9.64 -1.54 4.07
CA ILE A 80 9.93 -2.76 4.84
C ILE A 80 10.17 -2.44 6.32
N ILE A 81 10.88 -1.36 6.63
CA ILE A 81 11.07 -0.92 8.03
C ILE A 81 9.74 -0.61 8.69
N VAL A 82 8.86 0.14 8.02
CA VAL A 82 7.50 0.42 8.52
C VAL A 82 6.71 -0.88 8.72
N ALA A 83 6.75 -1.80 7.76
CA ALA A 83 6.08 -3.09 7.86
C ALA A 83 6.62 -3.93 9.03
N ALA A 84 7.93 -3.91 9.30
CA ALA A 84 8.53 -4.59 10.44
C ALA A 84 8.03 -4.02 11.78
N ILE A 85 7.91 -2.70 11.88
CA ILE A 85 7.33 -2.03 13.06
C ILE A 85 5.85 -2.44 13.23
N LEU A 86 5.06 -2.42 12.16
CA LEU A 86 3.67 -2.85 12.19
C LEU A 86 3.50 -4.33 12.56
N TYR A 87 4.43 -5.17 12.13
CA TYR A 87 4.43 -6.59 12.53
C TYR A 87 4.72 -6.78 14.01
N GLN A 88 5.69 -6.03 14.54
CA GLN A 88 6.11 -6.14 15.94
C GLN A 88 5.05 -5.60 16.91
N PHE A 89 4.50 -4.43 16.64
CA PHE A 89 3.60 -3.72 17.54
C PHE A 89 2.11 -3.88 17.19
N GLY A 90 1.79 -4.35 15.98
CA GLY A 90 0.41 -4.48 15.51
C GLY A 90 -0.34 -5.65 16.16
N THR A 91 -1.66 -5.52 16.19
CA THR A 91 -2.59 -6.61 16.53
C THR A 91 -2.84 -7.53 15.32
N GLY A 92 -3.59 -8.63 15.50
CA GLY A 92 -3.79 -9.67 14.48
C GLY A 92 -4.03 -9.19 13.04
N PRO A 93 -5.03 -8.34 12.75
CA PRO A 93 -5.26 -7.82 11.40
C PRO A 93 -4.12 -6.97 10.85
N VAL A 94 -3.49 -6.14 11.71
CA VAL A 94 -2.36 -5.28 11.33
C VAL A 94 -1.10 -6.11 11.04
N ARG A 95 -0.86 -7.19 11.79
CA ARG A 95 0.22 -8.14 11.49
C ARG A 95 0.01 -8.83 10.15
N GLY A 96 -1.22 -9.24 9.84
CA GLY A 96 -1.57 -9.79 8.55
C GLY A 96 -1.27 -8.83 7.39
N PHE A 97 -1.61 -7.55 7.53
CA PHE A 97 -1.24 -6.50 6.60
C PHE A 97 0.28 -6.37 6.43
N ALA A 98 1.02 -6.31 7.54
CA ALA A 98 2.48 -6.18 7.52
C ALA A 98 3.17 -7.35 6.79
N VAL A 99 2.69 -8.58 7.00
CA VAL A 99 3.22 -9.76 6.32
C VAL A 99 2.95 -9.70 4.81
N THR A 100 1.71 -9.42 4.39
CA THR A 100 1.38 -9.32 2.96
C THR A 100 2.18 -8.21 2.30
N LEU A 101 2.30 -7.05 2.93
CA LEU A 101 3.07 -5.93 2.43
C LEU A 101 4.55 -6.29 2.25
N THR A 102 5.18 -6.88 3.26
CA THR A 102 6.61 -7.27 3.21
C THR A 102 6.88 -8.29 2.11
N LEU A 103 6.09 -9.36 2.06
CA LEU A 103 6.22 -10.40 1.03
C LEU A 103 6.00 -9.84 -0.37
N GLY A 104 5.03 -8.97 -0.51
CA GLY A 104 4.73 -8.34 -1.77
C GLY A 104 5.85 -7.41 -2.26
N ILE A 105 6.47 -6.62 -1.37
CA ILE A 105 7.62 -5.78 -1.70
C ILE A 105 8.80 -6.64 -2.14
N ILE A 106 9.13 -7.70 -1.39
CA ILE A 106 10.22 -8.60 -1.75
C ILE A 106 9.98 -9.25 -3.12
N ALA A 107 8.77 -9.76 -3.36
CA ALA A 107 8.38 -10.35 -4.64
C ALA A 107 8.41 -9.32 -5.79
N SER A 108 8.00 -8.09 -5.52
CA SER A 108 8.04 -6.98 -6.48
C SER A 108 9.47 -6.60 -6.86
N MET A 109 10.34 -6.40 -5.87
CA MET A 109 11.76 -6.11 -6.10
C MET A 109 12.44 -7.23 -6.88
N PHE A 110 12.21 -8.48 -6.49
CA PHE A 110 12.74 -9.63 -7.22
C PHE A 110 12.26 -9.66 -8.67
N SER A 111 10.96 -9.45 -8.90
CA SER A 111 10.39 -9.43 -10.23
C SER A 111 10.93 -8.27 -11.10
N ALA A 112 11.02 -7.06 -10.53
CA ALA A 112 11.47 -5.88 -11.26
C ALA A 112 12.98 -5.95 -11.58
N ILE A 113 13.81 -6.32 -10.59
CA ILE A 113 15.27 -6.29 -10.75
C ILE A 113 15.79 -7.51 -11.53
N PHE A 114 15.32 -8.71 -11.19
CA PHE A 114 15.85 -9.95 -11.78
C PHE A 114 15.05 -10.42 -12.99
N LEU A 115 13.73 -10.64 -12.84
CA LEU A 115 12.94 -11.22 -13.91
C LEU A 115 12.78 -10.28 -15.09
N CYS A 116 12.58 -8.98 -14.84
CA CYS A 116 12.49 -8.00 -15.88
C CYS A 116 13.84 -7.86 -16.65
N ARG A 117 14.97 -7.89 -15.95
CA ARG A 117 16.30 -7.88 -16.56
C ARG A 117 16.52 -9.10 -17.46
N ILE A 118 16.21 -10.31 -16.97
CA ILE A 118 16.32 -11.54 -17.75
C ILE A 118 15.43 -11.46 -19.00
N ALA A 119 14.23 -10.92 -18.87
CA ALA A 119 13.32 -10.75 -20.01
C ALA A 119 13.90 -9.78 -21.05
N PHE A 120 14.48 -8.67 -20.64
CA PHE A 120 15.16 -7.73 -21.55
C PHE A 120 16.39 -8.36 -22.21
N ASP A 121 17.22 -9.08 -21.46
CA ASP A 121 18.41 -9.75 -22.00
C ASP A 121 18.02 -10.84 -23.02
N ALA A 122 16.98 -11.61 -22.73
CA ALA A 122 16.46 -12.62 -23.67
C ALA A 122 15.88 -11.97 -24.93
N TRP A 123 15.11 -10.89 -24.77
CA TRP A 123 14.53 -10.15 -25.89
C TRP A 123 15.62 -9.51 -26.78
N MET A 124 16.66 -8.94 -26.19
CA MET A 124 17.78 -8.34 -26.88
C MET A 124 18.55 -9.38 -27.70
N LYS A 125 18.77 -10.59 -27.15
CA LYS A 125 19.39 -11.70 -27.89
C LYS A 125 18.55 -12.13 -29.08
N HIS A 126 17.24 -12.18 -28.93
CA HIS A 126 16.32 -12.59 -29.98
C HIS A 126 16.21 -11.55 -31.12
N THR A 127 16.35 -10.26 -30.78
CA THR A 127 16.16 -9.14 -31.74
C THR A 127 17.48 -8.61 -32.32
N ASN A 128 18.62 -9.28 -32.06
CA ASN A 128 19.99 -8.84 -32.48
C ASN A 128 20.31 -7.39 -32.01
N GLY A 129 19.70 -6.92 -30.97
CA GLY A 129 20.03 -5.66 -30.29
C GLY A 129 19.74 -4.38 -31.08
N THR A 130 19.02 -4.45 -32.19
CA THR A 130 18.96 -3.34 -33.16
C THR A 130 17.82 -2.37 -32.98
N ARG A 131 16.73 -2.74 -32.30
CA ARG A 131 15.54 -1.86 -32.18
C ARG A 131 14.86 -1.98 -30.81
N LEU A 132 15.12 -1.06 -29.93
CA LEU A 132 14.29 -0.83 -28.74
C LEU A 132 13.54 0.49 -28.93
N SER A 133 12.24 0.41 -29.27
CA SER A 133 11.38 1.59 -29.32
C SER A 133 10.53 1.64 -28.07
N MET A 134 10.87 2.52 -27.14
CA MET A 134 10.09 2.78 -25.93
C MET A 134 9.16 3.99 -26.12
N HIS A 135 8.41 3.99 -27.22
CA HIS A 135 7.41 5.02 -27.45
C HIS A 135 6.09 4.57 -26.82
N GLY A 136 5.57 5.39 -25.91
CA GLY A 136 4.22 5.20 -25.37
C GLY A 136 3.14 5.40 -26.46
N PRO A 137 1.89 5.02 -26.16
CA PRO A 137 0.77 5.26 -27.08
C PRO A 137 0.69 6.74 -27.47
N MET A 138 0.33 7.00 -28.73
CA MET A 138 0.37 8.33 -29.36
C MET A 138 -0.44 9.38 -28.58
N GLU A 139 -1.51 8.99 -27.92
CA GLU A 139 -2.34 9.85 -27.07
C GLU A 139 -1.61 10.34 -25.80
N LEU A 140 -0.85 9.47 -25.14
CA LEU A 140 -0.01 9.85 -23.99
C LEU A 140 1.16 10.75 -24.40
N ARG A 141 1.64 10.63 -25.64
CA ARG A 141 2.69 11.49 -26.17
C ARG A 141 2.22 12.93 -26.38
N ALA A 142 0.98 13.13 -26.84
CA ALA A 142 0.38 14.45 -26.95
C ALA A 142 0.22 15.11 -25.57
N LEU A 143 -0.22 14.35 -24.57
CA LEU A 143 -0.37 14.81 -23.19
C LEU A 143 0.99 15.12 -22.55
N SER A 144 2.00 14.27 -22.75
CA SER A 144 3.35 14.49 -22.23
C SER A 144 4.01 15.71 -22.87
N GLY A 145 3.79 15.93 -24.18
CA GLY A 145 4.24 17.14 -24.89
C GLY A 145 3.62 18.42 -24.33
N TYR A 146 2.33 18.40 -24.01
CA TYR A 146 1.65 19.54 -23.38
C TYR A 146 2.17 19.77 -21.96
N LEU A 147 2.33 18.72 -21.16
CA LEU A 147 2.81 18.83 -19.77
C LEU A 147 4.29 19.23 -19.68
N SER A 148 5.14 18.82 -20.63
CA SER A 148 6.57 19.19 -20.64
C SER A 148 6.80 20.68 -20.89
N HIS A 149 5.88 21.35 -21.60
CA HIS A 149 5.95 22.80 -21.85
C HIS A 149 5.23 23.64 -20.78
N PHE A 150 4.57 23.01 -19.81
CA PHE A 150 3.87 23.72 -18.77
C PHE A 150 4.86 24.30 -17.74
N PRO A 151 4.90 25.61 -17.54
CA PRO A 151 5.91 26.24 -16.69
C PRO A 151 5.58 26.10 -15.20
N PHE A 152 5.70 24.89 -14.64
CA PHE A 152 5.41 24.60 -13.22
C PHE A 152 6.17 25.53 -12.28
N LEU A 153 7.46 25.74 -12.53
CA LEU A 153 8.32 26.56 -11.68
C LEU A 153 7.93 28.04 -11.65
N LYS A 154 7.36 28.59 -12.74
CA LYS A 154 6.87 29.97 -12.75
C LYS A 154 5.64 30.18 -11.86
N ARG A 155 4.88 29.10 -11.61
CA ARG A 155 3.65 29.14 -10.80
C ARG A 155 3.83 28.60 -9.38
N VAL A 156 5.05 28.25 -8.97
CA VAL A 156 5.33 27.69 -7.64
C VAL A 156 4.81 28.58 -6.50
N LYS A 157 4.88 29.90 -6.63
CA LYS A 157 4.35 30.83 -5.62
C LYS A 157 2.82 30.73 -5.48
N HIS A 158 2.10 30.65 -6.59
CA HIS A 158 0.64 30.52 -6.58
C HIS A 158 0.19 29.15 -6.02
N VAL A 159 0.90 28.08 -6.42
CA VAL A 159 0.65 26.74 -5.88
C VAL A 159 0.96 26.69 -4.39
N GLY A 160 2.07 27.30 -3.95
CA GLY A 160 2.44 27.39 -2.54
C GLY A 160 1.39 28.14 -1.70
N VAL A 161 0.90 29.26 -2.19
CA VAL A 161 -0.18 30.01 -1.51
C VAL A 161 -1.47 29.20 -1.47
N LEU A 162 -1.85 28.54 -2.57
CA LEU A 162 -3.04 27.69 -2.61
C LEU A 162 -2.92 26.51 -1.61
N THR A 163 -1.76 25.86 -1.58
CA THR A 163 -1.51 24.75 -0.63
C THR A 163 -1.59 25.23 0.82
N LEU A 164 -0.98 26.38 1.14
CA LEU A 164 -1.06 26.97 2.47
C LEU A 164 -2.51 27.28 2.86
N LEU A 165 -3.28 27.84 1.93
CA LEU A 165 -4.68 28.16 2.14
C LEU A 165 -5.51 26.91 2.38
N LEU A 166 -5.30 25.83 1.61
CA LEU A 166 -5.95 24.54 1.81
C LEU A 166 -5.61 23.93 3.18
N VAL A 167 -4.35 24.00 3.59
CA VAL A 167 -3.92 23.51 4.92
C VAL A 167 -4.60 24.34 6.02
N MET A 168 -4.63 25.67 5.89
CA MET A 168 -5.31 26.54 6.86
C MET A 168 -6.82 26.23 6.95
N VAL A 169 -7.49 26.03 5.82
CA VAL A 169 -8.91 25.64 5.80
C VAL A 169 -9.10 24.28 6.47
N ALA A 170 -8.26 23.28 6.16
CA ALA A 170 -8.35 21.95 6.76
C ALA A 170 -8.17 21.98 8.28
N VAL A 171 -7.17 22.75 8.78
CA VAL A 171 -6.94 22.94 10.21
C VAL A 171 -8.12 23.69 10.85
N SER A 172 -8.62 24.76 10.22
CA SER A 172 -9.75 25.54 10.76
C SER A 172 -11.03 24.69 10.85
N VAL A 173 -11.33 23.90 9.83
CA VAL A 173 -12.48 22.99 9.85
C VAL A 173 -12.29 21.90 10.91
N GLY A 174 -11.09 21.36 11.05
CA GLY A 174 -10.76 20.35 12.07
C GLY A 174 -10.97 20.89 13.49
N THR A 175 -10.46 22.10 13.76
CA THR A 175 -10.63 22.74 15.08
C THR A 175 -12.07 23.15 15.36
N TRP A 176 -12.79 23.66 14.34
CA TRP A 176 -14.20 24.05 14.49
C TRP A 176 -15.12 22.86 14.77
N ARG A 177 -14.80 21.67 14.24
CA ARG A 177 -15.53 20.42 14.50
C ARG A 177 -15.15 19.73 15.81
N GLY A 178 -14.38 20.38 16.68
CA GLY A 178 -13.97 19.80 17.97
C GLY A 178 -12.73 18.92 17.92
N GLY A 179 -11.94 19.03 16.85
CA GLY A 179 -10.70 18.27 16.69
C GLY A 179 -10.89 16.93 15.98
N LEU A 180 -9.88 16.09 16.09
CA LEU A 180 -9.88 14.74 15.53
C LEU A 180 -10.64 13.79 16.47
N GLN A 181 -11.59 13.06 15.92
CA GLN A 181 -12.22 11.96 16.65
C GLN A 181 -11.23 10.78 16.67
N TYR A 182 -10.68 10.52 17.84
CA TYR A 182 -9.78 9.39 18.04
C TYR A 182 -10.57 8.08 18.08
N GLY A 183 -10.06 7.07 17.36
CA GLY A 183 -10.59 5.72 17.52
C GLY A 183 -10.25 5.13 18.90
N VAL A 184 -10.92 4.06 19.27
CA VAL A 184 -10.73 3.37 20.56
C VAL A 184 -9.29 2.92 20.82
N ASP A 185 -8.50 2.73 19.79
CA ASP A 185 -7.08 2.39 19.90
C ASP A 185 -6.22 3.53 20.46
N PHE A 186 -6.69 4.78 20.36
CA PHE A 186 -6.00 5.99 20.85
C PHE A 186 -6.66 6.58 22.11
N SER A 187 -8.00 6.49 22.21
CA SER A 187 -8.74 7.02 23.35
C SER A 187 -8.74 6.06 24.56
N GLY A 188 -8.19 4.87 24.37
CA GLY A 188 -8.29 3.78 25.34
C GLY A 188 -9.65 3.08 25.24
N GLY A 189 -9.67 1.78 25.34
CA GLY A 189 -10.89 0.98 25.24
C GLY A 189 -10.63 -0.48 25.51
N VAL A 190 -11.70 -1.26 25.54
CA VAL A 190 -11.65 -2.71 25.70
C VAL A 190 -11.86 -3.37 24.36
N ALA A 191 -11.00 -4.33 24.04
CA ALA A 191 -11.18 -5.25 22.93
C ALA A 191 -11.53 -6.63 23.50
N ALA A 192 -12.77 -7.04 23.33
CA ALA A 192 -13.26 -8.32 23.82
C ALA A 192 -13.55 -9.25 22.64
N GLN A 193 -12.94 -10.44 22.64
CA GLN A 193 -13.29 -11.47 21.69
C GLN A 193 -14.34 -12.36 22.31
N VAL A 194 -15.53 -12.38 21.72
CA VAL A 194 -16.68 -13.17 22.21
C VAL A 194 -16.99 -14.28 21.24
N ARG A 195 -17.13 -15.49 21.75
CA ARG A 195 -17.58 -16.65 20.97
C ARG A 195 -19.00 -17.02 21.39
N PHE A 196 -19.89 -17.06 20.41
CA PHE A 196 -21.27 -17.49 20.60
C PHE A 196 -21.43 -18.97 20.23
N GLU A 197 -22.30 -19.70 20.91
CA GLU A 197 -22.62 -21.10 20.61
C GLU A 197 -23.38 -21.25 19.29
N HIS A 198 -24.13 -20.22 18.91
CA HIS A 198 -24.86 -20.17 17.64
C HIS A 198 -24.41 -18.96 16.82
N PRO A 199 -24.50 -19.04 15.47
CA PRO A 199 -24.19 -17.91 14.61
C PRO A 199 -25.09 -16.71 14.93
N VAL A 200 -24.49 -15.55 15.18
CA VAL A 200 -25.20 -14.30 15.48
C VAL A 200 -24.93 -13.31 14.37
N SER A 201 -25.98 -12.65 13.86
CA SER A 201 -25.80 -11.60 12.86
C SER A 201 -25.38 -10.29 13.51
N ASP A 202 -24.66 -9.44 12.75
CA ASP A 202 -24.20 -8.12 13.19
C ASP A 202 -25.35 -7.25 13.73
N LYS A 203 -26.51 -7.26 13.06
CA LYS A 203 -27.71 -6.52 13.51
C LYS A 203 -28.26 -7.00 14.85
N GLN A 204 -28.24 -8.29 15.11
CA GLN A 204 -28.67 -8.86 16.39
C GLN A 204 -27.70 -8.50 17.51
N LEU A 205 -26.41 -8.54 17.19
CA LEU A 205 -25.36 -8.21 18.14
C LEU A 205 -25.40 -6.73 18.52
N ILE A 206 -25.48 -5.82 17.55
CA ILE A 206 -25.61 -4.39 17.78
C ILE A 206 -26.90 -4.08 18.56
N GLY A 207 -28.03 -4.67 18.17
CA GLY A 207 -29.31 -4.45 18.87
C GLY A 207 -29.29 -4.94 20.32
N ALA A 208 -28.54 -5.99 20.63
CA ALA A 208 -28.39 -6.49 22.01
C ALA A 208 -27.46 -5.61 22.85
N LEU A 209 -26.50 -4.91 22.24
CA LEU A 209 -25.52 -4.05 22.92
C LEU A 209 -25.95 -2.59 22.98
N ASP A 210 -26.93 -2.17 22.17
CA ASP A 210 -27.47 -0.79 22.13
C ASP A 210 -27.94 -0.25 23.51
N PRO A 211 -28.62 -1.05 24.37
CA PRO A 211 -29.02 -0.61 25.68
C PRO A 211 -27.85 -0.28 26.64
N MET A 212 -26.63 -0.75 26.33
CA MET A 212 -25.44 -0.52 27.15
C MET A 212 -24.77 0.82 26.88
N HIS A 213 -25.24 1.58 25.88
CA HIS A 213 -24.69 2.90 25.49
C HIS A 213 -23.15 2.92 25.40
N LEU A 214 -22.55 1.87 24.77
CA LEU A 214 -21.12 1.75 24.64
C LEU A 214 -20.59 2.76 23.61
N GLU A 215 -19.75 3.69 24.06
CA GLU A 215 -19.16 4.70 23.16
C GLU A 215 -18.20 4.05 22.16
N GLY A 216 -18.37 4.39 20.87
CA GLY A 216 -17.49 3.94 19.81
C GLY A 216 -17.52 2.42 19.57
N LEU A 217 -18.65 1.75 19.85
CA LEU A 217 -18.80 0.31 19.61
C LEU A 217 -18.51 -0.02 18.17
N MET A 218 -17.47 -0.84 17.96
CA MET A 218 -17.14 -1.47 16.68
C MET A 218 -17.24 -2.97 16.82
N THR A 219 -18.00 -3.59 15.93
CA THR A 219 -18.15 -5.04 15.82
C THR A 219 -17.38 -5.53 14.62
N GLN A 220 -16.54 -6.53 14.79
CA GLN A 220 -15.81 -7.17 13.69
C GLN A 220 -15.96 -8.68 13.80
N GLN A 221 -16.48 -9.29 12.75
CA GLN A 221 -16.57 -10.74 12.66
C GLN A 221 -15.17 -11.36 12.51
N TYR A 222 -14.92 -12.43 13.24
CA TYR A 222 -13.66 -13.19 13.18
C TYR A 222 -13.94 -14.64 12.81
N GLY A 223 -13.53 -15.06 11.62
CA GLY A 223 -13.74 -16.42 11.09
C GLY A 223 -15.03 -16.59 10.27
N ASP A 224 -15.17 -17.78 9.66
CA ASP A 224 -16.20 -18.05 8.62
C ASP A 224 -17.60 -18.37 9.16
N ASN A 225 -17.76 -18.60 10.47
CA ASN A 225 -18.99 -19.18 11.03
C ASN A 225 -19.90 -18.21 11.80
N ASN A 226 -19.75 -16.89 11.67
CA ASN A 226 -20.52 -15.88 12.44
C ASN A 226 -20.62 -16.16 13.95
N SER A 227 -19.75 -17.00 14.50
CA SER A 227 -19.75 -17.41 15.91
C SER A 227 -18.74 -16.69 16.76
N VAL A 228 -17.74 -16.02 16.14
CA VAL A 228 -16.70 -15.29 16.87
C VAL A 228 -16.72 -13.83 16.44
N TRP A 229 -16.86 -12.94 17.41
CA TRP A 229 -16.91 -11.50 17.20
C TRP A 229 -15.84 -10.81 18.02
N LEU A 230 -15.17 -9.85 17.44
CA LEU A 230 -14.30 -8.91 18.13
C LEU A 230 -15.12 -7.62 18.37
N LEU A 231 -15.37 -7.34 19.63
CA LEU A 231 -16.04 -6.14 20.09
C LEU A 231 -14.98 -5.15 20.57
N ARG A 232 -15.02 -3.93 20.05
CA ARG A 232 -14.18 -2.83 20.53
C ARG A 232 -15.09 -1.70 20.95
N PHE A 233 -14.93 -1.20 22.16
CA PHE A 233 -15.72 -0.09 22.70
C PHE A 233 -14.87 0.73 23.66
N GLY A 234 -15.16 2.04 23.75
CA GLY A 234 -14.59 2.92 24.74
C GLY A 234 -15.07 2.54 26.14
N LEU A 235 -14.21 2.72 27.14
CA LEU A 235 -14.67 2.63 28.54
C LEU A 235 -15.60 3.81 28.79
N PRO A 236 -16.82 3.57 29.32
CA PRO A 236 -17.66 4.68 29.79
C PRO A 236 -16.88 5.45 30.85
N ASP A 237 -16.98 6.79 30.83
CA ASP A 237 -16.40 7.64 31.84
C ASP A 237 -16.93 7.21 33.22
N MET A 238 -16.20 6.30 33.85
CA MET A 238 -16.50 5.99 35.25
C MET A 238 -16.02 7.18 36.10
N PRO A 239 -16.90 7.84 36.87
CA PRO A 239 -16.46 8.87 37.78
C PRO A 239 -15.41 8.24 38.69
N ALA A 240 -14.25 8.89 38.81
CA ALA A 240 -13.18 8.44 39.67
C ALA A 240 -13.77 8.21 41.09
N GLN A 241 -13.82 6.96 41.52
CA GLN A 241 -14.16 6.64 42.91
C GLN A 241 -13.08 7.27 43.78
N GLN A 242 -13.50 8.28 44.54
CA GLN A 242 -12.72 8.90 45.60
C GLN A 242 -12.45 7.91 46.73
#